data_ae418c3e65c421778b73c9ea9ed4b08a
#
_entry.id   ae418c3e65c421778b73c9ea9ed4b08a
#
_cell.length_a   1.000
_cell.length_b   1.000
_cell.length_c   1.000
_cell.angle_alpha   90.00
_cell.angle_beta   90.00
_cell.angle_gamma   90.00
#
_symmetry.space_group_name_H-M   'P 1'
#
loop_
_entity.id
_entity.type
_entity.pdbx_description
1 polymer ?
#
loop_
_entity_poly.entity_id
_entity_poly.type
_entity_poly.pdbx_seq_one_letter_code
_entity_poly.pdbx_strand_id
1 'polypeptide(L)'
;LQPQLQPAPALARAVSAALQATGLGAALLNGPVLGLHVRHGDACLAGERVRMARTCSPLTEYMQQARSLIKALGVTTIYLATDSEQVLEDSRLFPEYRFLYLRNVSRFGVNAPAPTRLWDAVVRRRARRPVLRRRNHREAWMATVDALLLARCNAFVGKFTSTLFRTAYALHAAECDCMVRL
;
A
#
# COMPACT_ATOMS: atom_id res chain seq x y z
N LEU A 1 11.84 2.61 -28.67
CA LEU A 1 11.24 3.68 -27.82
C LEU A 1 9.89 3.18 -27.32
N GLN A 2 9.86 2.63 -26.10
CA GLN A 2 8.61 2.28 -25.45
C GLN A 2 7.90 3.57 -25.02
N PRO A 3 6.60 3.75 -25.31
CA PRO A 3 5.87 4.88 -24.78
C PRO A 3 5.83 4.77 -23.26
N GLN A 4 6.48 5.71 -22.58
CA GLN A 4 6.41 5.81 -21.14
C GLN A 4 4.97 6.11 -20.76
N LEU A 5 4.37 5.24 -19.96
CA LEU A 5 3.05 5.45 -19.35
C LEU A 5 3.11 6.66 -18.42
N GLN A 6 2.83 7.85 -18.95
CA GLN A 6 2.73 9.04 -18.11
C GLN A 6 1.36 9.06 -17.41
N PRO A 7 1.32 9.19 -16.10
CA PRO A 7 0.05 9.34 -15.39
C PRO A 7 -0.67 10.62 -15.82
N ALA A 8 -2.00 10.59 -15.83
CA ALA A 8 -2.79 11.78 -16.11
C ALA A 8 -2.33 12.97 -15.23
N PRO A 9 -2.34 14.22 -15.73
CA PRO A 9 -1.74 15.37 -15.03
C PRO A 9 -2.24 15.57 -13.59
N ALA A 10 -3.51 15.26 -13.32
CA ALA A 10 -4.06 15.31 -11.97
C ALA A 10 -3.44 14.27 -11.03
N LEU A 11 -3.18 13.05 -11.52
CA LEU A 11 -2.55 11.98 -10.75
C LEU A 11 -1.08 12.29 -10.52
N ALA A 12 -0.36 12.82 -11.51
CA ALA A 12 1.03 13.24 -11.37
C ALA A 12 1.18 14.31 -10.26
N ARG A 13 0.29 15.32 -10.24
CA ARG A 13 0.26 16.32 -9.16
C ARG A 13 -0.03 15.70 -7.80
N ALA A 14 -0.97 14.77 -7.71
CA ALA A 14 -1.30 14.09 -6.46
C ALA A 14 -0.12 13.27 -5.92
N VAL A 15 0.60 12.57 -6.79
CA VAL A 15 1.81 11.81 -6.44
C VAL A 15 2.92 12.74 -5.97
N SER A 16 3.17 13.85 -6.67
CA SER A 16 4.16 14.84 -6.28
C SER A 16 3.87 15.44 -4.91
N ALA A 17 2.61 15.83 -4.67
CA ALA A 17 2.17 16.32 -3.35
C ALA A 17 2.33 15.26 -2.26
N ALA A 18 2.02 13.99 -2.56
CA ALA A 18 2.15 12.88 -1.62
C ALA A 18 3.62 12.57 -1.29
N LEU A 19 4.53 12.62 -2.27
CA LEU A 19 5.98 12.49 -2.05
C LEU A 19 6.49 13.52 -1.06
N GLN A 20 6.05 14.77 -1.19
CA GLN A 20 6.42 15.85 -0.28
C GLN A 20 5.78 15.65 1.10
N ALA A 21 4.47 15.42 1.16
CA ALA A 21 3.73 15.31 2.41
C ALA A 21 4.14 14.12 3.28
N THR A 22 4.56 13.01 2.67
CA THR A 22 5.08 11.84 3.39
C THR A 22 6.56 11.98 3.76
N GLY A 23 7.28 12.86 3.10
CA GLY A 23 8.74 12.92 3.17
C GLY A 23 9.46 11.83 2.37
N LEU A 24 8.71 11.03 1.58
CA LEU A 24 9.29 9.94 0.79
C LEU A 24 10.26 10.47 -0.27
N GLY A 25 9.91 11.60 -0.92
CA GLY A 25 10.81 12.21 -1.91
C GLY A 25 12.18 12.54 -1.32
N ALA A 26 12.23 13.18 -0.15
CA ALA A 26 13.47 13.47 0.54
C ALA A 26 14.20 12.20 1.01
N ALA A 27 13.46 11.20 1.48
CA ALA A 27 14.05 9.93 1.91
C ALA A 27 14.76 9.19 0.77
N LEU A 28 14.16 9.15 -0.42
CA LEU A 28 14.75 8.54 -1.63
C LEU A 28 16.04 9.23 -2.12
N LEU A 29 16.20 10.53 -1.85
CA LEU A 29 17.44 11.27 -2.15
C LEU A 29 18.54 10.98 -1.13
N ASN A 30 18.19 10.61 0.10
CA ASN A 30 19.11 10.42 1.21
C ASN A 30 19.55 8.96 1.42
N GLY A 31 18.95 8.02 0.70
CA GLY A 31 19.33 6.61 0.80
C GLY A 31 18.23 5.66 0.34
N PRO A 32 18.48 4.34 0.43
CA PRO A 32 17.53 3.34 -0.01
C PRO A 32 16.30 3.30 0.88
N VAL A 33 15.13 3.27 0.26
CA VAL A 33 13.84 3.11 0.90
C VAL A 33 13.22 1.79 0.50
N LEU A 34 12.80 1.00 1.50
CA LEU A 34 12.02 -0.21 1.27
C LEU A 34 10.53 0.11 1.33
N GLY A 35 9.78 -0.30 0.32
CA GLY A 35 8.33 -0.30 0.35
C GLY A 35 7.77 -1.58 0.99
N LEU A 36 6.85 -1.46 1.94
CA LEU A 36 6.06 -2.57 2.44
C LEU A 36 4.59 -2.37 2.10
N HIS A 37 3.97 -3.39 1.51
CA HIS A 37 2.53 -3.40 1.32
C HIS A 37 1.89 -4.46 2.21
N VAL A 38 1.18 -4.02 3.24
CA VAL A 38 0.49 -4.88 4.22
C VAL A 38 -1.03 -4.73 4.07
N ARG A 39 -1.67 -5.74 3.49
CA ARG A 39 -3.12 -5.77 3.28
C ARG A 39 -3.79 -6.52 4.42
N HIS A 40 -4.49 -5.82 5.30
CA HIS A 40 -5.25 -6.37 6.42
C HIS A 40 -6.76 -6.16 6.26
N GLY A 41 -7.23 -4.97 6.13
CA GLY A 41 -8.60 -4.51 5.96
C GLY A 41 -9.68 -5.58 5.86
N ASP A 42 -10.49 -5.49 4.83
CA ASP A 42 -11.54 -6.47 4.51
C ASP A 42 -11.01 -7.89 4.22
N ALA A 43 -9.74 -8.00 3.83
CA ALA A 43 -9.13 -9.30 3.55
C ALA A 43 -8.95 -10.16 4.81
N CYS A 44 -8.78 -9.54 5.98
CA CYS A 44 -8.59 -10.23 7.26
C CYS A 44 -9.91 -10.51 8.00
N LEU A 45 -10.97 -9.81 7.63
CA LEU A 45 -12.25 -9.88 8.31
C LEU A 45 -13.22 -10.88 7.65
N ALA A 46 -12.88 -11.39 6.49
CA ALA A 46 -13.59 -12.47 5.83
C ALA A 46 -13.32 -13.79 6.58
N GLY A 47 -13.85 -13.89 7.82
CA GLY A 47 -13.80 -15.10 8.62
C GLY A 47 -14.20 -16.34 7.83
N GLU A 48 -13.93 -17.51 8.35
CA GLU A 48 -14.06 -18.92 7.90
C GLU A 48 -15.04 -19.28 6.77
N ARG A 49 -15.91 -18.37 6.34
CA ARG A 49 -16.93 -18.61 5.31
C ARG A 49 -16.45 -18.44 3.87
N VAL A 50 -15.27 -17.88 3.64
CA VAL A 50 -14.70 -17.79 2.30
C VAL A 50 -13.51 -18.74 2.24
N ARG A 51 -13.67 -19.84 1.51
CA ARG A 51 -12.65 -20.88 1.26
C ARG A 51 -11.36 -20.38 0.58
N MET A 52 -11.19 -19.10 0.46
CA MET A 52 -9.97 -18.40 0.10
C MET A 52 -9.61 -17.42 1.23
N ALA A 53 -9.50 -17.93 2.47
CA ALA A 53 -8.92 -17.18 3.56
C ALA A 53 -7.52 -16.72 3.14
N ARG A 54 -7.44 -15.47 2.69
CA ARG A 54 -6.14 -14.81 2.49
C ARG A 54 -5.54 -14.73 3.88
N THR A 55 -4.46 -15.46 4.10
CA THR A 55 -3.76 -15.46 5.39
C THR A 55 -3.31 -14.03 5.68
N CYS A 56 -3.86 -13.44 6.73
CA CYS A 56 -3.44 -12.15 7.24
C CYS A 56 -2.18 -12.34 8.05
N SER A 57 -1.07 -11.95 7.47
CA SER A 57 0.21 -12.01 8.16
C SER A 57 0.45 -10.71 8.92
N PRO A 58 0.90 -10.77 10.18
CA PRO A 58 1.25 -9.59 10.95
C PRO A 58 2.45 -8.85 10.32
N LEU A 59 2.64 -7.58 10.68
CA LEU A 59 3.77 -6.78 10.19
C LEU A 59 5.12 -7.44 10.47
N THR A 60 5.24 -8.15 11.60
CA THR A 60 6.45 -8.89 11.99
C THR A 60 6.88 -9.92 10.95
N GLU A 61 5.95 -10.62 10.33
CA GLU A 61 6.24 -11.60 9.26
C GLU A 61 6.81 -10.90 8.01
N TYR A 62 6.22 -9.76 7.61
CA TYR A 62 6.75 -8.97 6.49
C TYR A 62 8.15 -8.43 6.77
N MET A 63 8.38 -7.94 7.99
CA MET A 63 9.70 -7.46 8.42
C MET A 63 10.73 -8.60 8.45
N GLN A 64 10.33 -9.79 8.88
CA GLN A 64 11.21 -10.98 8.85
C GLN A 64 11.59 -11.36 7.42
N GLN A 65 10.63 -11.37 6.49
CA GLN A 65 10.90 -11.64 5.08
C GLN A 65 11.76 -10.55 4.41
N ALA A 66 11.58 -9.31 4.83
CA ALA A 66 12.36 -8.18 4.33
C ALA A 66 13.80 -8.10 4.88
N ARG A 67 14.13 -8.85 5.93
CA ARG A 67 15.39 -8.72 6.68
C ARG A 67 16.65 -8.80 5.82
N SER A 68 16.72 -9.76 4.91
CA SER A 68 17.89 -9.94 4.02
C SER A 68 18.04 -8.75 3.07
N LEU A 69 16.95 -8.25 2.55
CA LEU A 69 16.89 -7.11 1.65
C LEU A 69 17.24 -5.80 2.36
N ILE A 70 16.70 -5.60 3.56
CA ILE A 70 17.02 -4.46 4.43
C ILE A 70 18.53 -4.42 4.70
N LYS A 71 19.11 -5.56 5.08
CA LYS A 71 20.56 -5.66 5.36
C LYS A 71 21.41 -5.43 4.11
N ALA A 72 21.03 -6.02 2.99
CA ALA A 72 21.79 -5.90 1.74
C ALA A 72 21.82 -4.48 1.19
N LEU A 73 20.71 -3.74 1.35
CA LEU A 73 20.58 -2.37 0.84
C LEU A 73 20.92 -1.30 1.88
N GLY A 74 21.13 -1.66 3.16
CA GLY A 74 21.35 -0.68 4.23
C GLY A 74 20.12 0.19 4.51
N VAL A 75 18.93 -0.38 4.41
CA VAL A 75 17.66 0.36 4.59
C VAL A 75 17.47 0.81 6.03
N THR A 76 17.20 2.09 6.22
CA THR A 76 16.78 2.69 7.49
C THR A 76 15.39 3.31 7.42
N THR A 77 14.87 3.50 6.21
CA THR A 77 13.55 4.10 5.97
C THR A 77 12.64 3.13 5.22
N ILE A 78 11.43 2.97 5.71
CA ILE A 78 10.41 2.07 5.16
C ILE A 78 9.17 2.89 4.79
N TYR A 79 8.72 2.78 3.53
CA TYR A 79 7.43 3.28 3.12
C TYR A 79 6.36 2.20 3.32
N LEU A 80 5.38 2.46 4.18
CA LEU A 80 4.34 1.50 4.57
C LEU A 80 3.00 1.84 3.91
N ALA A 81 2.60 1.07 2.91
CA ALA A 81 1.28 1.11 2.30
C ALA A 81 0.37 0.07 2.97
N THR A 82 -0.63 0.53 3.70
CA THR A 82 -1.55 -0.35 4.42
C THR A 82 -2.95 0.24 4.52
N ASP A 83 -3.94 -0.62 4.56
CA ASP A 83 -5.35 -0.29 4.78
C ASP A 83 -5.79 -0.53 6.24
N SER A 84 -4.86 -0.75 7.17
CA SER A 84 -5.12 -1.04 8.58
C SER A 84 -4.42 -0.04 9.51
N GLU A 85 -5.18 0.55 10.44
CA GLU A 85 -4.60 1.38 11.52
C GLU A 85 -3.73 0.54 12.47
N GLN A 86 -4.12 -0.72 12.73
CA GLN A 86 -3.35 -1.61 13.60
C GLN A 86 -1.94 -1.82 13.07
N VAL A 87 -1.77 -1.97 11.75
CA VAL A 87 -0.45 -2.13 11.14
C VAL A 87 0.43 -0.89 11.32
N LEU A 88 -0.19 0.32 11.34
CA LEU A 88 0.56 1.54 11.66
C LEU A 88 0.99 1.58 13.13
N GLU A 89 0.16 1.07 14.03
CA GLU A 89 0.54 0.94 15.45
C GLU A 89 1.65 -0.10 15.63
N ASP A 90 1.55 -1.24 14.95
CA ASP A 90 2.54 -2.30 14.97
C ASP A 90 3.91 -1.84 14.45
N SER A 91 3.96 -0.80 13.60
CA SER A 91 5.22 -0.25 13.12
C SER A 91 6.10 0.32 14.24
N ARG A 92 5.50 0.71 15.37
CA ARG A 92 6.23 1.19 16.57
C ARG A 92 7.05 0.10 17.26
N LEU A 93 6.79 -1.18 16.95
CA LEU A 93 7.58 -2.30 17.44
C LEU A 93 8.99 -2.36 16.80
N PHE A 94 9.24 -1.53 15.78
CA PHE A 94 10.49 -1.48 15.03
C PHE A 94 11.07 -0.06 15.04
N PRO A 95 11.48 0.44 16.22
CA PRO A 95 11.93 1.82 16.40
C PRO A 95 13.23 2.14 15.66
N GLU A 96 13.98 1.12 15.22
CA GLU A 96 15.20 1.24 14.45
C GLU A 96 14.94 1.72 13.00
N TYR A 97 13.69 1.64 12.52
CA TYR A 97 13.30 2.08 11.19
C TYR A 97 12.39 3.31 11.23
N ARG A 98 12.62 4.21 10.30
CA ARG A 98 11.71 5.33 10.05
C ARG A 98 10.58 4.89 9.12
N PHE A 99 9.34 4.81 9.63
CA PHE A 99 8.18 4.51 8.80
C PHE A 99 7.55 5.77 8.23
N LEU A 100 7.36 5.76 6.90
CA LEU A 100 6.64 6.78 6.15
C LEU A 100 5.36 6.16 5.59
N TYR A 101 4.27 6.89 5.59
CA TYR A 101 2.98 6.44 5.07
C TYR A 101 2.08 7.61 4.68
N LEU A 102 1.13 7.37 3.79
CA LEU A 102 0.10 8.37 3.47
C LEU A 102 -0.76 8.65 4.69
N ARG A 103 -0.87 9.91 5.06
CA ARG A 103 -1.82 10.40 6.06
C ARG A 103 -3.17 10.67 5.40
N ASN A 104 -4.24 10.79 6.21
CA ASN A 104 -5.61 11.10 5.73
C ASN A 104 -6.18 10.09 4.72
N VAL A 105 -5.75 8.86 4.78
CA VAL A 105 -6.33 7.71 4.07
C VAL A 105 -7.29 7.00 5.02
N SER A 106 -8.49 6.65 4.55
CA SER A 106 -9.39 5.78 5.31
C SER A 106 -8.76 4.41 5.49
N ARG A 107 -8.58 4.02 6.73
CA ARG A 107 -8.09 2.69 7.10
C ARG A 107 -9.12 1.95 7.95
N PHE A 108 -9.05 0.65 7.92
CA PHE A 108 -9.84 -0.18 8.83
C PHE A 108 -9.19 -0.10 10.21
N GLY A 109 -9.90 0.49 11.17
CA GLY A 109 -9.51 0.53 12.58
C GLY A 109 -10.07 -0.65 13.35
N VAL A 110 -9.57 -0.87 14.56
CA VAL A 110 -10.04 -1.90 15.48
C VAL A 110 -11.54 -1.77 15.76
N ASN A 111 -12.09 -0.55 15.67
CA ASN A 111 -13.51 -0.24 15.86
C ASN A 111 -14.27 -0.02 14.54
N ALA A 112 -13.68 -0.31 13.39
CA ALA A 112 -14.40 -0.18 12.13
C ALA A 112 -15.56 -1.21 12.11
N PRO A 113 -16.78 -0.81 11.72
CA PRO A 113 -17.89 -1.74 11.59
C PRO A 113 -17.48 -2.84 10.62
N ALA A 114 -17.75 -4.10 11.03
CA ALA A 114 -17.36 -5.28 10.27
C ALA A 114 -17.67 -5.11 8.77
N PRO A 115 -16.71 -5.41 7.88
CA PRO A 115 -16.82 -5.18 6.43
C PRO A 115 -18.00 -5.91 5.78
N THR A 116 -18.51 -6.95 6.42
CA THR A 116 -19.74 -7.64 5.99
C THR A 116 -20.89 -6.67 5.73
N ARG A 117 -20.99 -5.57 6.49
CA ARG A 117 -22.03 -4.55 6.24
C ARG A 117 -21.65 -3.60 5.10
N LEU A 118 -20.36 -3.30 4.92
CA LEU A 118 -19.91 -2.45 3.82
C LEU A 118 -19.96 -3.22 2.49
N TRP A 119 -19.52 -4.47 2.46
CA TRP A 119 -19.58 -5.34 1.30
C TRP A 119 -21.02 -5.70 0.94
N ASP A 120 -21.86 -6.04 1.91
CA ASP A 120 -23.29 -6.25 1.72
C ASP A 120 -24.00 -4.97 1.25
N ALA A 121 -23.61 -3.80 1.73
CA ALA A 121 -24.16 -2.54 1.26
C ALA A 121 -23.69 -2.18 -0.16
N VAL A 122 -22.47 -2.54 -0.54
CA VAL A 122 -21.93 -2.31 -1.89
C VAL A 122 -22.49 -3.33 -2.89
N VAL A 123 -22.60 -4.60 -2.50
CA VAL A 123 -23.06 -5.69 -3.38
C VAL A 123 -24.59 -5.72 -3.48
N ARG A 124 -25.32 -5.54 -2.38
CA ARG A 124 -26.80 -5.61 -2.38
C ARG A 124 -27.49 -4.32 -2.82
N ARG A 125 -26.82 -3.17 -2.68
CA ARG A 125 -27.29 -1.90 -3.21
C ARG A 125 -26.25 -1.39 -4.19
N ARG A 126 -26.38 -1.69 -5.47
CA ARG A 126 -25.79 -0.87 -6.55
C ARG A 126 -26.09 0.58 -6.18
N ALA A 127 -25.13 1.19 -5.45
CA ALA A 127 -25.38 2.39 -4.67
C ALA A 127 -25.75 3.56 -5.57
N ARG A 128 -27.03 3.83 -5.68
CA ARG A 128 -27.58 5.08 -6.25
C ARG A 128 -27.30 6.31 -5.33
N ARG A 129 -26.49 6.16 -4.27
CA ARG A 129 -26.22 7.27 -3.35
C ARG A 129 -24.94 8.00 -3.75
N PRO A 130 -25.02 9.28 -4.15
CA PRO A 130 -23.88 10.08 -4.59
C PRO A 130 -22.73 10.16 -3.56
N VAL A 131 -23.05 10.13 -2.27
CA VAL A 131 -22.10 10.19 -1.16
C VAL A 131 -21.18 8.94 -1.12
N LEU A 132 -21.73 7.73 -1.29
CA LEU A 132 -20.95 6.49 -1.32
C LEU A 132 -20.04 6.44 -2.57
N ARG A 133 -20.53 6.92 -3.69
CA ARG A 133 -19.76 7.00 -4.93
C ARG A 133 -18.54 7.92 -4.79
N ARG A 134 -18.69 9.09 -4.14
CA ARG A 134 -17.58 10.02 -3.90
C ARG A 134 -16.55 9.43 -2.94
N ARG A 135 -16.99 8.76 -1.88
CA ARG A 135 -16.10 8.10 -0.93
C ARG A 135 -15.29 6.99 -1.60
N ASN A 136 -15.94 6.09 -2.33
CA ASN A 136 -15.27 5.00 -3.04
C ASN A 136 -14.28 5.52 -4.08
N HIS A 137 -14.61 6.61 -4.78
CA HIS A 137 -13.70 7.26 -5.72
C HIS A 137 -12.44 7.80 -5.03
N ARG A 138 -12.60 8.45 -3.86
CA ARG A 138 -11.46 8.96 -3.08
C ARG A 138 -10.58 7.83 -2.57
N GLU A 139 -11.16 6.75 -2.07
CA GLU A 139 -10.41 5.59 -1.58
C GLU A 139 -9.62 4.91 -2.72
N ALA A 140 -10.26 4.70 -3.87
CA ALA A 140 -9.59 4.17 -5.06
C ALA A 140 -8.46 5.08 -5.55
N TRP A 141 -8.69 6.41 -5.53
CA TRP A 141 -7.67 7.39 -5.89
C TRP A 141 -6.46 7.33 -4.96
N MET A 142 -6.69 7.31 -3.65
CA MET A 142 -5.61 7.23 -2.66
C MET A 142 -4.85 5.89 -2.75
N ALA A 143 -5.55 4.78 -3.00
CA ALA A 143 -4.91 3.49 -3.27
C ALA A 143 -4.03 3.52 -4.53
N THR A 144 -4.45 4.24 -5.57
CA THR A 144 -3.64 4.43 -6.78
C THR A 144 -2.38 5.24 -6.47
N VAL A 145 -2.50 6.31 -5.68
CA VAL A 145 -1.36 7.11 -5.23
C VAL A 145 -0.40 6.23 -4.40
N ASP A 146 -0.92 5.43 -3.48
CA ASP A 146 -0.13 4.50 -2.66
C ASP A 146 0.67 3.50 -3.51
N ALA A 147 0.05 2.93 -4.55
CA ALA A 147 0.72 2.03 -5.48
C ALA A 147 1.86 2.73 -6.24
N LEU A 148 1.65 3.99 -6.66
CA LEU A 148 2.67 4.77 -7.35
C LEU A 148 3.82 5.20 -6.42
N LEU A 149 3.56 5.45 -5.14
CA LEU A 149 4.61 5.71 -4.15
C LEU A 149 5.41 4.44 -3.84
N LEU A 150 4.76 3.28 -3.71
CA LEU A 150 5.44 1.99 -3.58
C LEU A 150 6.36 1.72 -4.76
N ALA A 151 5.89 1.94 -5.99
CA ALA A 151 6.67 1.74 -7.20
C ALA A 151 7.93 2.60 -7.25
N ARG A 152 7.99 3.73 -6.52
CA ARG A 152 9.16 4.61 -6.41
C ARG A 152 10.21 4.15 -5.42
N CYS A 153 9.88 3.21 -4.52
CA CYS A 153 10.84 2.66 -3.57
C CYS A 153 11.92 1.84 -4.28
N ASN A 154 13.13 1.79 -3.71
CA ASN A 154 14.26 1.06 -4.28
C ASN A 154 14.04 -0.46 -4.34
N ALA A 155 13.27 -0.97 -3.39
CA ALA A 155 12.77 -2.34 -3.36
C ALA A 155 11.47 -2.38 -2.58
N PHE A 156 10.66 -3.42 -2.73
CA PHE A 156 9.45 -3.54 -1.93
C PHE A 156 9.03 -4.99 -1.71
N VAL A 157 8.32 -5.21 -0.61
CA VAL A 157 7.83 -6.51 -0.15
C VAL A 157 6.32 -6.45 0.05
N GLY A 158 5.64 -7.50 -0.35
CA GLY A 158 4.19 -7.62 -0.20
C GLY A 158 3.68 -8.95 -0.77
N LYS A 159 2.38 -9.17 -0.67
CA LYS A 159 1.76 -10.40 -1.19
C LYS A 159 1.21 -10.21 -2.60
N PHE A 160 1.59 -11.08 -3.54
CA PHE A 160 1.07 -11.10 -4.92
C PHE A 160 -0.43 -11.39 -5.01
N THR A 161 -1.07 -11.82 -3.93
CA THR A 161 -2.52 -11.93 -3.83
C THR A 161 -3.22 -10.56 -3.80
N SER A 162 -2.48 -9.46 -3.52
CA SER A 162 -2.99 -8.10 -3.56
C SER A 162 -2.85 -7.49 -4.96
N THR A 163 -3.95 -6.98 -5.50
CA THR A 163 -3.96 -6.26 -6.78
C THR A 163 -3.10 -4.98 -6.70
N LEU A 164 -3.17 -4.23 -5.60
CA LEU A 164 -2.35 -3.03 -5.40
C LEU A 164 -0.85 -3.36 -5.48
N PHE A 165 -0.43 -4.42 -4.80
CA PHE A 165 0.97 -4.85 -4.83
C PHE A 165 1.42 -5.25 -6.24
N ARG A 166 0.61 -6.03 -6.97
CA ARG A 166 0.91 -6.39 -8.36
C ARG A 166 1.00 -5.17 -9.28
N THR A 167 0.13 -4.18 -9.06
CA THR A 167 0.18 -2.92 -9.82
C THR A 167 1.46 -2.16 -9.55
N ALA A 168 1.83 -1.99 -8.28
CA ALA A 168 3.10 -1.35 -7.90
C ALA A 168 4.31 -2.08 -8.50
N TYR A 169 4.31 -3.42 -8.46
CA TYR A 169 5.36 -4.24 -9.05
C TYR A 169 5.49 -4.02 -10.56
N ALA A 170 4.37 -4.05 -11.28
CA ALA A 170 4.38 -3.84 -12.74
C ALA A 170 4.86 -2.44 -13.12
N LEU A 171 4.47 -1.42 -12.36
CA LEU A 171 4.92 -0.04 -12.57
C LEU A 171 6.42 0.11 -12.30
N HIS A 172 6.91 -0.44 -11.20
CA HIS A 172 8.33 -0.43 -10.86
C HIS A 172 9.17 -1.13 -11.93
N ALA A 173 8.76 -2.32 -12.37
CA ALA A 173 9.45 -3.06 -13.41
C ALA A 173 9.50 -2.30 -14.75
N ALA A 174 8.44 -1.55 -15.07
CA ALA A 174 8.38 -0.74 -16.29
C ALA A 174 9.29 0.50 -16.23
N GLU A 175 9.47 1.10 -15.04
CA GLU A 175 10.31 2.30 -14.86
C GLU A 175 11.81 1.94 -14.73
N CYS A 176 12.12 0.81 -14.13
CA CYS A 176 13.48 0.44 -13.73
C CYS A 176 14.24 -0.31 -14.83
N ASP A 177 13.58 -0.82 -15.88
CA ASP A 177 14.17 -1.79 -16.83
C ASP A 177 14.90 -2.97 -16.12
N CYS A 178 14.63 -3.13 -14.81
CA CYS A 178 15.22 -4.15 -13.99
C CYS A 178 14.28 -5.36 -13.91
N MET A 179 14.59 -6.40 -14.65
CA MET A 179 13.99 -7.71 -14.45
C MET A 179 14.40 -8.23 -13.07
N VAL A 180 13.55 -8.02 -12.08
CA VAL A 180 13.70 -8.71 -10.79
C VAL A 180 13.49 -10.20 -11.07
N ARG A 181 14.59 -10.94 -11.17
CA ARG A 181 14.50 -12.40 -11.14
C ARG A 181 14.09 -12.80 -9.73
N LEU A 182 12.89 -13.34 -9.62
CA LEU A 182 12.40 -14.02 -8.43
C LEU A 182 13.19 -15.32 -8.21
#